data_0f77530823cbaafd319587136e81b34d
#
_entry.id   0f77530823cbaafd319587136e81b34d
#
_cell.length_a   1.000
_cell.length_b   1.000
_cell.length_c   1.000
_cell.angle_alpha   90.00
_cell.angle_beta   90.00
_cell.angle_gamma   90.00
#
_symmetry.space_group_name_H-M   'P 1'
#
loop_
_entity.id
_entity.type
_entity.pdbx_description
1 polymer ?
#
loop_
_entity_poly.entity_id
_entity_poly.type
_entity_poly.pdbx_seq_one_letter_code
_entity_poly.pdbx_strand_id
1 'polypeptide(L)'
;MDYLITFEKAILYVENHLNENISVKDVADEAGYSYYHFTRIFQSLLGESIGNYIQKRRISNGAHQLLYTNDKIIDVAFANGFSSPEAFSRAFKMVYKVSPKEYRNNRLDVFIGNKKEISLDLLKHITTNISIQPEIKYINEIYVAGIQGVASIDNIYALWKKFESIADKIPNKHSSGRTFGICDQLEESHTLNYSMDFSEVIGLEVDSYENLPENLAIKTILAGKYAVFTHKGPLSEIIKTYEYIWGTWSLLTKEILDDRADFELYDDRFLGKDNYESEMDIYIPIK
;
A
#
# COMPACT_ATOMS: atom_id res chain seq x y z
N MET A 1 -13.20 -18.91 -20.91
CA MET A 1 -13.07 -19.21 -19.48
C MET A 1 -12.54 -17.95 -18.81
N ASP A 2 -13.23 -17.44 -17.82
CA ASP A 2 -12.81 -16.18 -17.17
C ASP A 2 -11.58 -16.46 -16.31
N TYR A 3 -10.43 -15.98 -16.73
CA TYR A 3 -9.15 -16.15 -16.04
C TYR A 3 -9.23 -15.73 -14.57
N LEU A 4 -9.99 -14.68 -14.26
CA LEU A 4 -10.10 -14.15 -12.91
C LEU A 4 -10.83 -15.13 -11.98
N ILE A 5 -11.91 -15.78 -12.45
CA ILE A 5 -12.63 -16.78 -11.65
C ILE A 5 -11.76 -18.01 -11.36
N THR A 6 -10.98 -18.45 -12.35
CA THR A 6 -10.07 -19.58 -12.16
C THR A 6 -8.94 -19.22 -11.19
N PHE A 7 -8.47 -17.99 -11.27
CA PHE A 7 -7.45 -17.47 -10.36
C PHE A 7 -7.96 -17.34 -8.93
N GLU A 8 -9.20 -16.85 -8.76
CA GLU A 8 -9.87 -16.81 -7.46
C GLU A 8 -9.92 -18.18 -6.79
N LYS A 9 -10.28 -19.25 -7.54
CA LYS A 9 -10.27 -20.62 -7.01
C LYS A 9 -8.89 -21.02 -6.48
N ALA A 10 -7.83 -20.70 -7.22
CA ALA A 10 -6.47 -20.96 -6.80
C ALA A 10 -6.11 -20.22 -5.51
N ILE A 11 -6.49 -18.95 -5.39
CA ILE A 11 -6.28 -18.15 -4.17
C ILE A 11 -7.07 -18.74 -3.00
N LEU A 12 -8.34 -19.05 -3.18
CA LEU A 12 -9.17 -19.69 -2.14
C LEU A 12 -8.58 -21.02 -1.68
N TYR A 13 -8.07 -21.82 -2.62
CA TYR A 13 -7.38 -23.07 -2.26
C TYR A 13 -6.15 -22.78 -1.38
N VAL A 14 -5.33 -21.82 -1.75
CA VAL A 14 -4.16 -21.43 -0.93
C VAL A 14 -4.60 -20.98 0.46
N GLU A 15 -5.58 -20.07 0.55
CA GLU A 15 -6.03 -19.52 1.84
C GLU A 15 -6.58 -20.61 2.78
N ASN A 16 -7.32 -21.57 2.24
CA ASN A 16 -7.86 -22.69 3.02
C ASN A 16 -6.80 -23.69 3.48
N HIS A 17 -5.62 -23.70 2.87
CA HIS A 17 -4.56 -24.69 3.16
C HIS A 17 -3.23 -24.03 3.60
N LEU A 18 -3.24 -22.76 4.06
CA LEU A 18 -2.03 -22.04 4.46
C LEU A 18 -1.23 -22.74 5.58
N ASN A 19 -1.92 -23.45 6.46
CA ASN A 19 -1.32 -24.21 7.55
C ASN A 19 -0.80 -25.61 7.15
N GLU A 20 -1.05 -26.02 5.90
CA GLU A 20 -0.70 -27.34 5.38
C GLU A 20 0.55 -27.27 4.49
N ASN A 21 1.11 -28.43 4.17
CA ASN A 21 2.23 -28.51 3.23
C ASN A 21 1.73 -28.52 1.78
N ILE A 22 1.24 -27.35 1.30
CA ILE A 22 0.80 -27.20 -0.09
C ILE A 22 1.97 -26.93 -1.01
N SER A 23 1.95 -27.54 -2.18
CA SER A 23 2.89 -27.26 -3.27
C SER A 23 2.27 -26.31 -4.32
N VAL A 24 3.12 -25.63 -5.07
CA VAL A 24 2.67 -24.80 -6.21
C VAL A 24 1.96 -25.66 -7.27
N LYS A 25 2.31 -26.94 -7.34
CA LYS A 25 1.66 -27.88 -8.26
C LYS A 25 0.21 -28.13 -7.85
N ASP A 26 -0.04 -28.34 -6.55
CA ASP A 26 -1.40 -28.58 -6.05
C ASP A 26 -2.32 -27.39 -6.36
N VAL A 27 -1.80 -26.17 -6.20
CA VAL A 27 -2.52 -24.94 -6.54
C VAL A 27 -2.79 -24.82 -8.04
N ALA A 28 -1.82 -25.20 -8.89
CA ALA A 28 -1.98 -25.17 -10.33
C ALA A 28 -3.01 -26.20 -10.81
N ASP A 29 -2.99 -27.39 -10.24
CA ASP A 29 -3.92 -28.48 -10.53
C ASP A 29 -5.36 -28.09 -10.15
N GLU A 30 -5.56 -27.46 -8.97
CA GLU A 30 -6.86 -26.90 -8.55
C GLU A 30 -7.37 -25.81 -9.52
N ALA A 31 -6.47 -24.98 -10.03
CA ALA A 31 -6.78 -23.97 -11.04
C ALA A 31 -7.01 -24.57 -12.44
N GLY A 32 -6.81 -25.88 -12.65
CA GLY A 32 -6.96 -26.52 -13.96
C GLY A 32 -5.88 -26.14 -14.97
N TYR A 33 -4.71 -25.72 -14.50
CA TYR A 33 -3.57 -25.36 -15.34
C TYR A 33 -2.36 -26.26 -15.12
N SER A 34 -1.50 -26.36 -16.14
CA SER A 34 -0.17 -26.92 -15.91
C SER A 34 0.65 -26.01 -14.99
N TYR A 35 1.56 -26.60 -14.22
CA TYR A 35 2.47 -25.87 -13.32
C TYR A 35 3.14 -24.65 -13.99
N TYR A 36 3.71 -24.84 -15.18
CA TYR A 36 4.41 -23.77 -15.90
C TYR A 36 3.48 -22.66 -16.39
N HIS A 37 2.30 -23.02 -16.86
CA HIS A 37 1.33 -22.03 -17.32
C HIS A 37 0.79 -21.20 -16.16
N PHE A 38 0.42 -21.86 -15.07
CA PHE A 38 -0.08 -21.20 -13.87
C PHE A 38 0.95 -20.25 -13.26
N THR A 39 2.20 -20.71 -13.07
CA THR A 39 3.24 -19.85 -12.48
C THR A 39 3.53 -18.62 -13.31
N ARG A 40 3.49 -18.71 -14.64
CA ARG A 40 3.66 -17.56 -15.54
C ARG A 40 2.50 -16.57 -15.44
N ILE A 41 1.26 -17.08 -15.45
CA ILE A 41 0.07 -16.23 -15.30
C ILE A 41 0.11 -15.53 -13.93
N PHE A 42 0.36 -16.28 -12.86
CA PHE A 42 0.44 -15.74 -11.50
C PHE A 42 1.47 -14.62 -11.40
N GLN A 43 2.68 -14.85 -11.90
CA GLN A 43 3.75 -13.85 -11.92
C GLN A 43 3.38 -12.63 -12.78
N SER A 44 2.71 -12.83 -13.90
CA SER A 44 2.30 -11.74 -14.80
C SER A 44 1.20 -10.87 -14.20
N LEU A 45 0.26 -11.48 -13.46
CA LEU A 45 -0.89 -10.77 -12.87
C LEU A 45 -0.54 -10.05 -11.58
N LEU A 46 0.31 -10.66 -10.75
CA LEU A 46 0.58 -10.17 -9.39
C LEU A 46 2.00 -9.63 -9.19
N GLY A 47 2.86 -9.77 -10.19
CA GLY A 47 4.27 -9.37 -10.08
C GLY A 47 5.11 -10.27 -9.17
N GLU A 48 4.52 -11.33 -8.56
CA GLU A 48 5.21 -12.22 -7.63
C GLU A 48 4.94 -13.69 -7.92
N SER A 49 5.82 -14.57 -7.42
CA SER A 49 5.58 -16.01 -7.51
C SER A 49 4.54 -16.48 -6.49
N ILE A 50 3.81 -17.54 -6.83
CA ILE A 50 2.84 -18.17 -5.92
C ILE A 50 3.48 -18.63 -4.61
N GLY A 51 4.73 -19.14 -4.66
CA GLY A 51 5.46 -19.53 -3.46
C GLY A 51 5.74 -18.34 -2.52
N ASN A 52 6.10 -17.18 -3.08
CA ASN A 52 6.25 -15.94 -2.32
C ASN A 52 4.92 -15.48 -1.72
N TYR A 53 3.84 -15.55 -2.49
CA TYR A 53 2.49 -15.24 -2.00
C TYR A 53 2.15 -16.10 -0.77
N ILE A 54 2.25 -17.43 -0.88
CA ILE A 54 1.97 -18.36 0.23
C ILE A 54 2.82 -18.00 1.46
N GLN A 55 4.12 -17.79 1.28
CA GLN A 55 5.03 -17.48 2.38
C GLN A 55 4.65 -16.16 3.07
N LYS A 56 4.34 -15.11 2.31
CA LYS A 56 3.95 -13.81 2.86
C LYS A 56 2.61 -13.89 3.59
N ARG A 57 1.63 -14.62 3.05
CA ARG A 57 0.35 -14.84 3.72
C ARG A 57 0.52 -15.53 5.08
N ARG A 58 1.34 -16.59 5.14
CA ARG A 58 1.70 -17.29 6.39
C ARG A 58 2.34 -16.36 7.41
N ILE A 59 3.27 -15.51 6.95
CA ILE A 59 3.94 -14.53 7.83
C ILE A 59 2.95 -13.50 8.34
N SER A 60 2.07 -12.98 7.49
CA SER A 60 1.06 -11.97 7.87
C SER A 60 0.02 -12.54 8.85
N ASN A 61 -0.42 -13.77 8.64
CA ASN A 61 -1.31 -14.45 9.60
C ASN A 61 -0.59 -14.65 10.95
N GLY A 62 0.69 -15.05 10.92
CA GLY A 62 1.50 -15.19 12.13
C GLY A 62 1.69 -13.85 12.84
N ALA A 63 1.88 -12.75 12.11
CA ALA A 63 1.97 -11.39 12.68
C ALA A 63 0.67 -11.01 13.40
N HIS A 64 -0.47 -11.24 12.77
CA HIS A 64 -1.77 -11.04 13.38
C HIS A 64 -1.95 -11.86 14.66
N GLN A 65 -1.62 -13.16 14.65
CA GLN A 65 -1.68 -13.99 15.86
C GLN A 65 -0.76 -13.47 16.97
N LEU A 66 0.44 -13.00 16.64
CA LEU A 66 1.36 -12.44 17.63
C LEU A 66 0.78 -11.22 18.36
N LEU A 67 -0.04 -10.40 17.71
CA LEU A 67 -0.65 -9.20 18.29
C LEU A 67 -1.92 -9.50 19.11
N TYR A 68 -2.72 -10.44 18.63
CA TYR A 68 -4.08 -10.64 19.13
C TYR A 68 -4.27 -11.92 19.95
N THR A 69 -3.22 -12.77 20.07
CA THR A 69 -3.23 -13.96 20.93
C THR A 69 -2.04 -13.98 21.88
N ASN A 70 -2.12 -14.85 22.89
CA ASN A 70 -1.02 -15.12 23.81
C ASN A 70 -0.26 -16.42 23.45
N ASP A 71 -0.48 -16.97 22.25
CA ASP A 71 0.15 -18.21 21.82
C ASP A 71 1.68 -18.10 21.83
N LYS A 72 2.36 -19.19 22.16
CA LYS A 72 3.82 -19.20 22.08
C LYS A 72 4.26 -19.06 20.63
N ILE A 73 5.40 -18.43 20.41
CA ILE A 73 5.95 -18.20 19.05
C ILE A 73 6.12 -19.54 18.30
N ILE A 74 6.44 -20.62 19.00
CA ILE A 74 6.54 -21.96 18.42
C ILE A 74 5.17 -22.43 17.88
N ASP A 75 4.10 -22.22 18.65
CA ASP A 75 2.76 -22.62 18.25
C ASP A 75 2.27 -21.78 17.06
N VAL A 76 2.55 -20.47 17.08
CA VAL A 76 2.28 -19.55 15.95
C VAL A 76 3.01 -20.01 14.69
N ALA A 77 4.28 -20.41 14.80
CA ALA A 77 5.04 -20.90 13.65
C ALA A 77 4.40 -22.13 13.01
N PHE A 78 4.07 -23.15 13.81
CA PHE A 78 3.46 -24.37 13.29
C PHE A 78 2.03 -24.13 12.77
N ALA A 79 1.23 -23.33 13.46
CA ALA A 79 -0.12 -22.97 13.02
C ALA A 79 -0.14 -22.23 11.66
N ASN A 80 0.97 -21.63 11.27
CA ASN A 80 1.12 -20.95 9.98
C ASN A 80 1.99 -21.74 8.98
N GLY A 81 2.07 -23.06 9.13
CA GLY A 81 2.68 -23.96 8.15
C GLY A 81 4.21 -23.88 8.02
N PHE A 82 4.90 -23.37 9.06
CA PHE A 82 6.36 -23.43 9.11
C PHE A 82 6.85 -24.73 9.73
N SER A 83 7.92 -25.27 9.19
CA SER A 83 8.53 -26.52 9.68
C SER A 83 9.29 -26.34 10.98
N SER A 84 9.64 -25.11 11.36
CA SER A 84 10.29 -24.80 12.63
C SER A 84 10.10 -23.34 13.04
N PRO A 85 10.20 -23.01 14.35
CA PRO A 85 10.16 -21.63 14.84
C PRO A 85 11.30 -20.76 14.28
N GLU A 86 12.45 -21.37 14.02
CA GLU A 86 13.60 -20.68 13.45
C GLU A 86 13.35 -20.27 11.99
N ALA A 87 12.71 -21.15 11.20
CA ALA A 87 12.31 -20.85 9.84
C ALA A 87 11.30 -19.69 9.81
N PHE A 88 10.29 -19.75 10.69
CA PHE A 88 9.32 -18.66 10.87
C PHE A 88 10.03 -17.34 11.24
N SER A 89 10.88 -17.37 12.29
CA SER A 89 11.55 -16.17 12.79
C SER A 89 12.46 -15.52 11.75
N ARG A 90 13.18 -16.33 10.93
CA ARG A 90 14.01 -15.80 9.83
C ARG A 90 13.14 -15.13 8.76
N ALA A 91 12.09 -15.82 8.31
CA ALA A 91 11.18 -15.29 7.30
C ALA A 91 10.44 -14.03 7.80
N PHE A 92 10.00 -14.04 9.05
CA PHE A 92 9.36 -12.91 9.72
C PHE A 92 10.29 -11.68 9.77
N LYS A 93 11.55 -11.87 10.20
CA LYS A 93 12.53 -10.79 10.25
C LYS A 93 12.89 -10.24 8.87
N MET A 94 12.83 -11.04 7.82
CA MET A 94 13.03 -10.56 6.45
C MET A 94 11.93 -9.58 6.03
N VAL A 95 10.68 -9.83 6.44
CA VAL A 95 9.52 -9.00 6.10
C VAL A 95 9.44 -7.77 7.01
N TYR A 96 9.37 -7.99 8.32
CA TYR A 96 9.09 -6.93 9.31
C TYR A 96 10.33 -6.26 9.90
N LYS A 97 11.55 -6.69 9.54
CA LYS A 97 12.87 -6.18 10.01
C LYS A 97 13.13 -6.35 11.50
N VAL A 98 12.17 -6.87 12.26
CA VAL A 98 12.27 -7.17 13.70
C VAL A 98 11.96 -8.64 13.96
N SER A 99 12.33 -9.15 15.14
CA SER A 99 11.96 -10.52 15.53
C SER A 99 10.47 -10.63 15.90
N PRO A 100 9.86 -11.82 15.83
CA PRO A 100 8.48 -12.06 16.28
C PRO A 100 8.24 -11.62 17.74
N LYS A 101 9.26 -11.78 18.61
CA LYS A 101 9.18 -11.38 20.01
C LYS A 101 9.16 -9.85 20.16
N GLU A 102 10.01 -9.15 19.44
CA GLU A 102 10.04 -7.68 19.42
C GLU A 102 8.76 -7.12 18.85
N TYR A 103 8.26 -7.69 17.76
CA TYR A 103 7.00 -7.30 17.12
C TYR A 103 5.83 -7.38 18.11
N ARG A 104 5.69 -8.50 18.83
CA ARG A 104 4.68 -8.68 19.88
C ARG A 104 4.86 -7.69 21.04
N ASN A 105 6.07 -7.57 21.57
CA ASN A 105 6.33 -6.77 22.78
C ASN A 105 6.08 -5.28 22.53
N ASN A 106 6.43 -4.79 21.35
CA ASN A 106 6.30 -3.40 20.97
C ASN A 106 4.95 -3.09 20.31
N ARG A 107 4.08 -4.12 20.16
CA ARG A 107 2.79 -4.03 19.45
C ARG A 107 2.91 -3.33 18.08
N LEU A 108 3.91 -3.74 17.31
CA LEU A 108 4.21 -3.17 16.00
C LEU A 108 3.17 -3.66 14.98
N ASP A 109 1.99 -3.04 14.96
CA ASP A 109 1.00 -3.29 13.91
C ASP A 109 1.39 -2.43 12.70
N VAL A 110 2.21 -2.98 11.83
CA VAL A 110 2.72 -2.25 10.66
C VAL A 110 1.99 -2.66 9.39
N PHE A 111 1.56 -1.67 8.63
CA PHE A 111 0.91 -1.88 7.33
C PHE A 111 1.89 -2.46 6.30
N ILE A 112 3.14 -1.97 6.31
CA ILE A 112 4.19 -2.44 5.41
C ILE A 112 4.50 -3.91 5.70
N GLY A 113 4.42 -4.73 4.65
CA GLY A 113 4.66 -6.17 4.75
C GLY A 113 3.45 -7.00 5.16
N ASN A 114 2.32 -6.38 5.49
CA ASN A 114 1.09 -7.09 5.79
C ASN A 114 0.40 -7.54 4.48
N LYS A 115 0.70 -8.76 4.05
CA LYS A 115 0.07 -9.34 2.85
C LYS A 115 -1.33 -9.84 3.18
N LYS A 116 -2.35 -9.13 2.70
CA LYS A 116 -3.75 -9.57 2.78
C LYS A 116 -4.05 -10.67 1.75
N GLU A 117 -5.13 -11.39 2.00
CA GLU A 117 -5.74 -12.26 1.00
C GLU A 117 -6.13 -11.45 -0.25
N ILE A 118 -5.87 -12.03 -1.42
CA ILE A 118 -6.27 -11.42 -2.69
C ILE A 118 -7.69 -11.86 -3.01
N SER A 119 -8.67 -11.00 -2.72
CA SER A 119 -10.05 -11.19 -3.18
C SER A 119 -10.16 -11.03 -4.70
N LEU A 120 -11.26 -11.54 -5.28
CA LEU A 120 -11.56 -11.31 -6.70
C LEU A 120 -11.62 -9.81 -7.03
N ASP A 121 -12.15 -9.02 -6.11
CA ASP A 121 -12.28 -7.58 -6.23
C ASP A 121 -10.90 -6.88 -6.26
N LEU A 122 -10.00 -7.25 -5.34
CA LEU A 122 -8.61 -6.77 -5.37
C LEU A 122 -7.87 -7.24 -6.63
N LEU A 123 -8.11 -8.46 -7.08
CA LEU A 123 -7.49 -8.98 -8.31
C LEU A 123 -7.94 -8.20 -9.54
N LYS A 124 -9.23 -7.89 -9.66
CA LYS A 124 -9.76 -7.01 -10.72
C LYS A 124 -9.09 -5.64 -10.64
N HIS A 125 -9.02 -5.05 -9.46
CA HIS A 125 -8.39 -3.76 -9.24
C HIS A 125 -6.92 -3.75 -9.70
N ILE A 126 -6.12 -4.74 -9.28
CA ILE A 126 -4.70 -4.86 -9.67
C ILE A 126 -4.54 -4.97 -11.19
N THR A 127 -5.47 -5.63 -11.88
CA THR A 127 -5.35 -5.85 -13.33
C THR A 127 -5.87 -4.70 -14.19
N THR A 128 -6.70 -3.82 -13.64
CA THR A 128 -7.38 -2.76 -14.42
C THR A 128 -7.15 -1.35 -13.91
N ASN A 129 -6.88 -1.19 -12.62
CA ASN A 129 -6.94 0.09 -11.94
C ASN A 129 -5.59 0.60 -11.39
N ILE A 130 -4.51 -0.17 -11.55
CA ILE A 130 -3.18 0.22 -11.09
C ILE A 130 -2.10 -0.11 -12.10
N SER A 131 -1.10 0.75 -12.21
CA SER A 131 0.16 0.40 -12.87
C SER A 131 0.99 -0.48 -11.93
N ILE A 132 1.03 -1.80 -12.17
CA ILE A 132 1.77 -2.75 -11.31
C ILE A 132 3.29 -2.60 -11.36
N GLN A 133 3.81 -1.95 -12.41
CA GLN A 133 5.22 -1.56 -12.53
C GLN A 133 5.28 -0.04 -12.42
N PRO A 134 5.81 0.49 -11.30
CA PRO A 134 5.92 1.93 -11.14
C PRO A 134 6.93 2.53 -12.11
N GLU A 135 6.67 3.74 -12.54
CA GLU A 135 7.68 4.56 -13.18
C GLU A 135 8.62 5.13 -12.12
N ILE A 136 9.93 5.05 -12.36
CA ILE A 136 10.90 5.67 -11.45
C ILE A 136 11.19 7.08 -11.94
N LYS A 137 10.81 8.08 -11.13
CA LYS A 137 11.00 9.51 -11.44
C LYS A 137 11.93 10.16 -10.43
N TYR A 138 12.73 11.09 -10.92
CA TYR A 138 13.40 12.09 -10.08
C TYR A 138 12.63 13.40 -10.19
N ILE A 139 12.17 13.94 -9.06
CA ILE A 139 11.45 15.23 -9.03
C ILE A 139 12.27 16.29 -8.31
N ASN A 140 12.03 17.54 -8.68
CA ASN A 140 12.54 18.69 -7.95
C ASN A 140 11.66 18.96 -6.72
N GLU A 141 12.14 19.82 -5.85
CA GLU A 141 11.37 20.31 -4.71
C GLU A 141 10.08 21.00 -5.17
N ILE A 142 8.97 20.72 -4.47
CA ILE A 142 7.65 21.29 -4.75
C ILE A 142 7.11 21.94 -3.49
N TYR A 143 6.68 23.19 -3.59
CA TYR A 143 6.07 23.91 -2.49
C TYR A 143 4.55 23.73 -2.52
N VAL A 144 3.97 23.31 -1.42
CA VAL A 144 2.53 23.04 -1.28
C VAL A 144 1.96 23.90 -0.17
N ALA A 145 0.84 24.59 -0.44
CA ALA A 145 0.09 25.35 0.54
C ALA A 145 -1.38 24.88 0.57
N GLY A 146 -1.94 24.73 1.76
CA GLY A 146 -3.28 24.21 1.90
C GLY A 146 -3.75 24.11 3.33
N ILE A 147 -4.33 22.99 3.70
CA ILE A 147 -4.79 22.71 5.04
C ILE A 147 -4.19 21.40 5.55
N GLN A 148 -4.00 21.33 6.86
CA GLN A 148 -3.63 20.09 7.54
C GLN A 148 -4.76 19.63 8.43
N GLY A 149 -4.96 18.35 8.51
CA GLY A 149 -5.94 17.74 9.41
C GLY A 149 -5.61 16.29 9.73
N VAL A 150 -6.21 15.82 10.81
CA VAL A 150 -6.24 14.39 11.10
C VAL A 150 -7.31 13.78 10.21
N ALA A 151 -6.88 12.87 9.36
CA ALA A 151 -7.73 12.18 8.41
C ALA A 151 -7.80 10.68 8.73
N SER A 152 -8.91 10.08 8.37
CA SER A 152 -9.11 8.64 8.30
C SER A 152 -9.80 8.32 6.99
N ILE A 153 -9.86 7.06 6.61
CA ILE A 153 -10.57 6.63 5.39
C ILE A 153 -12.00 7.14 5.36
N ASP A 154 -12.64 7.25 6.54
CA ASP A 154 -14.05 7.66 6.65
C ASP A 154 -14.25 9.18 6.56
N ASN A 155 -13.26 9.99 6.94
CA ASN A 155 -13.42 11.45 7.04
C ASN A 155 -12.57 12.27 6.06
N ILE A 156 -11.69 11.65 5.30
CA ILE A 156 -10.80 12.33 4.35
C ILE A 156 -11.54 13.26 3.38
N TYR A 157 -12.75 12.86 2.95
CA TYR A 157 -13.58 13.68 2.07
C TYR A 157 -14.03 15.00 2.71
N ALA A 158 -14.21 15.04 4.03
CA ALA A 158 -14.53 16.28 4.73
C ALA A 158 -13.35 17.26 4.69
N LEU A 159 -12.13 16.74 4.79
CA LEU A 159 -10.91 17.53 4.68
C LEU A 159 -10.75 18.09 3.25
N TRP A 160 -10.94 17.28 2.22
CA TRP A 160 -10.93 17.73 0.82
C TRP A 160 -11.97 18.83 0.56
N LYS A 161 -13.20 18.66 1.02
CA LYS A 161 -14.26 19.68 0.87
C LYS A 161 -13.91 21.00 1.57
N LYS A 162 -13.25 20.94 2.73
CA LYS A 162 -12.76 22.12 3.43
C LYS A 162 -11.66 22.81 2.62
N PHE A 163 -10.71 22.04 2.06
CA PHE A 163 -9.66 22.59 1.20
C PHE A 163 -10.26 23.28 -0.04
N GLU A 164 -11.18 22.63 -0.75
CA GLU A 164 -11.84 23.21 -1.94
C GLU A 164 -12.47 24.59 -1.65
N SER A 165 -13.04 24.78 -0.45
CA SER A 165 -13.67 26.05 -0.07
C SER A 165 -12.69 27.22 0.08
N ILE A 166 -11.40 26.93 0.23
CA ILE A 166 -10.35 27.95 0.40
C ILE A 166 -9.34 27.97 -0.75
N ALA A 167 -9.30 26.94 -1.56
CA ALA A 167 -8.30 26.77 -2.62
C ALA A 167 -8.16 28.00 -3.53
N ASP A 168 -9.28 28.62 -3.90
CA ASP A 168 -9.26 29.83 -4.74
C ASP A 168 -8.61 31.05 -4.09
N LYS A 169 -8.54 31.09 -2.77
CA LYS A 169 -8.01 32.22 -2.00
C LYS A 169 -6.51 32.06 -1.68
N ILE A 170 -5.90 30.93 -1.98
CA ILE A 170 -4.48 30.71 -1.76
C ILE A 170 -3.68 31.56 -2.77
N PRO A 171 -2.78 32.44 -2.33
CA PRO A 171 -1.96 33.23 -3.24
C PRO A 171 -0.78 32.40 -3.81
N ASN A 172 -0.06 32.98 -4.78
CA ASN A 172 1.14 32.41 -5.39
C ASN A 172 0.93 31.03 -6.02
N LYS A 173 -0.28 30.71 -6.48
CA LYS A 173 -0.56 29.43 -7.14
C LYS A 173 0.37 29.22 -8.33
N HIS A 174 0.99 28.06 -8.40
CA HIS A 174 1.73 27.64 -9.58
C HIS A 174 0.78 27.41 -10.76
N SER A 175 1.24 27.71 -11.97
CA SER A 175 0.43 27.61 -13.20
C SER A 175 0.03 26.16 -13.57
N SER A 176 0.63 25.15 -12.96
CA SER A 176 0.31 23.75 -13.20
C SER A 176 -1.09 23.35 -12.73
N GLY A 177 -1.65 24.06 -11.75
CA GLY A 177 -2.94 23.71 -11.13
C GLY A 177 -2.93 22.40 -10.35
N ARG A 178 -1.76 21.80 -10.10
CA ARG A 178 -1.62 20.51 -9.40
C ARG A 178 -2.03 20.63 -7.94
N THR A 179 -2.73 19.61 -7.47
CA THR A 179 -3.13 19.45 -6.07
C THR A 179 -2.50 18.18 -5.49
N PHE A 180 -2.23 18.20 -4.20
CA PHE A 180 -1.53 17.12 -3.51
C PHE A 180 -2.27 16.71 -2.25
N GLY A 181 -2.27 15.40 -1.97
CA GLY A 181 -2.51 14.82 -0.65
C GLY A 181 -1.17 14.29 -0.14
N ILE A 182 -0.67 14.82 0.97
CA ILE A 182 0.64 14.43 1.52
C ILE A 182 0.39 13.76 2.86
N CYS A 183 0.69 12.45 2.92
CA CYS A 183 0.58 11.67 4.15
C CYS A 183 1.77 11.98 5.06
N ASP A 184 1.49 12.59 6.21
CA ASP A 184 2.50 12.93 7.21
C ASP A 184 2.38 11.98 8.40
N GLN A 185 3.49 11.45 8.88
CA GLN A 185 3.47 10.60 10.05
C GLN A 185 3.13 11.45 11.28
N LEU A 186 2.18 11.00 12.09
CA LEU A 186 1.98 11.56 13.42
C LEU A 186 3.24 11.27 14.26
N GLU A 187 3.86 12.30 14.83
CA GLU A 187 5.13 12.24 15.55
C GLU A 187 5.19 11.21 16.68
N GLU A 188 4.06 10.65 17.14
CA GLU A 188 3.96 9.75 18.28
C GLU A 188 3.56 8.29 17.96
N SER A 189 3.28 7.93 16.72
CA SER A 189 2.84 6.57 16.40
C SER A 189 3.75 5.85 15.41
N HIS A 190 4.65 5.03 15.92
CA HIS A 190 5.35 3.99 15.15
C HIS A 190 4.44 2.80 14.82
N THR A 191 3.15 2.89 15.09
CA THR A 191 2.17 1.82 14.94
C THR A 191 1.07 2.26 14.00
N LEU A 192 1.07 1.69 12.80
CA LEU A 192 0.01 1.87 11.81
C LEU A 192 -1.13 0.87 12.11
N ASN A 193 -2.18 1.28 12.81
CA ASN A 193 -3.43 0.52 12.97
C ASN A 193 -4.38 0.81 11.80
N TYR A 194 -5.17 -0.17 11.36
CA TYR A 194 -6.17 -0.02 10.29
C TYR A 194 -7.32 0.97 10.58
N SER A 195 -7.44 1.43 11.82
CA SER A 195 -8.40 2.48 12.24
C SER A 195 -7.73 3.85 12.35
N MET A 196 -6.56 4.02 11.72
CA MET A 196 -5.71 5.16 12.00
C MET A 196 -6.23 6.46 11.44
N ASP A 197 -6.25 7.37 12.36
CA ASP A 197 -6.07 8.77 12.06
C ASP A 197 -4.62 8.98 11.59
N PHE A 198 -4.43 9.58 10.45
CA PHE A 198 -3.13 10.02 9.95
C PHE A 198 -3.17 11.53 9.73
N SER A 199 -2.03 12.18 9.84
CA SER A 199 -1.92 13.59 9.50
C SER A 199 -1.81 13.71 7.99
N GLU A 200 -2.68 14.50 7.38
CA GLU A 200 -2.64 14.77 5.96
C GLU A 200 -2.64 16.26 5.67
N VAL A 201 -1.77 16.66 4.75
CA VAL A 201 -1.77 18.00 4.17
C VAL A 201 -2.38 17.92 2.79
N ILE A 202 -3.54 18.54 2.59
CA ILE A 202 -4.16 18.72 1.28
C ILE A 202 -3.87 20.14 0.83
N GLY A 203 -3.25 20.28 -0.33
CA GLY A 203 -2.85 21.60 -0.82
C GLY A 203 -2.60 21.63 -2.31
N LEU A 204 -2.46 22.85 -2.82
CA LEU A 204 -2.05 23.09 -4.20
C LEU A 204 -0.59 23.56 -4.28
N GLU A 205 0.01 23.37 -5.45
CA GLU A 205 1.35 23.87 -5.72
C GLU A 205 1.38 25.40 -5.73
N VAL A 206 2.41 25.95 -5.09
CA VAL A 206 2.69 27.39 -5.05
C VAL A 206 4.11 27.67 -5.50
N ASP A 207 4.35 28.84 -6.09
CA ASP A 207 5.68 29.25 -6.54
C ASP A 207 6.60 29.63 -5.37
N SER A 208 6.03 30.12 -4.28
CA SER A 208 6.75 30.47 -3.04
C SER A 208 5.84 30.49 -1.83
N TYR A 209 6.45 30.45 -0.63
CA TYR A 209 5.74 30.64 0.64
C TYR A 209 5.61 32.09 1.09
N GLU A 210 6.09 33.04 0.28
CA GLU A 210 6.03 34.47 0.62
C GLU A 210 4.60 34.97 0.67
N ASN A 211 4.28 35.75 1.71
CA ASN A 211 2.97 36.38 1.90
C ASN A 211 1.77 35.40 1.97
N LEU A 212 2.01 34.15 2.31
CA LEU A 212 0.91 33.21 2.59
C LEU A 212 0.22 33.56 3.91
N PRO A 213 -1.11 33.43 4.00
CA PRO A 213 -1.83 33.54 5.27
C PRO A 213 -1.31 32.55 6.32
N GLU A 214 -1.15 33.01 7.57
CA GLU A 214 -0.63 32.20 8.69
C GLU A 214 -1.48 30.95 9.01
N ASN A 215 -2.74 30.96 8.65
CA ASN A 215 -3.65 29.84 8.86
C ASN A 215 -3.57 28.73 7.81
N LEU A 216 -2.72 28.88 6.82
CA LEU A 216 -2.45 27.82 5.85
C LEU A 216 -1.36 26.86 6.37
N ALA A 217 -1.57 25.57 6.13
CA ALA A 217 -0.51 24.59 6.25
C ALA A 217 0.42 24.73 5.04
N ILE A 218 1.71 24.68 5.29
CA ILE A 218 2.75 24.64 4.25
C ILE A 218 3.53 23.34 4.37
N LYS A 219 3.80 22.70 3.23
CA LYS A 219 4.58 21.47 3.17
C LYS A 219 5.46 21.47 1.93
N THR A 220 6.72 21.12 2.11
CA THR A 220 7.65 20.93 1.00
C THR A 220 7.77 19.46 0.67
N ILE A 221 7.42 19.09 -0.58
CA ILE A 221 7.76 17.80 -1.13
C ILE A 221 9.23 17.87 -1.53
N LEU A 222 10.06 17.05 -0.90
CA LEU A 222 11.50 17.10 -1.09
C LEU A 222 11.91 16.52 -2.44
N ALA A 223 12.91 17.15 -3.07
CA ALA A 223 13.53 16.62 -4.27
C ALA A 223 14.08 15.21 -4.04
N GLY A 224 14.04 14.38 -5.07
CA GLY A 224 14.62 13.05 -5.02
C GLY A 224 13.92 12.04 -5.92
N LYS A 225 14.27 10.80 -5.71
CA LYS A 225 13.80 9.66 -6.48
C LYS A 225 12.51 9.09 -5.87
N TYR A 226 11.54 8.80 -6.72
CA TYR A 226 10.24 8.25 -6.34
C TYR A 226 9.82 7.12 -7.28
N ALA A 227 9.18 6.11 -6.73
CA ALA A 227 8.42 5.13 -7.50
C ALA A 227 6.97 5.64 -7.63
N VAL A 228 6.51 5.80 -8.87
CA VAL A 228 5.23 6.45 -9.19
C VAL A 228 4.27 5.41 -9.72
N PHE A 229 3.15 5.25 -9.02
CA PHE A 229 2.05 4.38 -9.40
C PHE A 229 0.88 5.22 -9.87
N THR A 230 0.29 4.87 -11.00
CA THR A 230 -0.97 5.48 -11.42
C THR A 230 -2.13 4.63 -10.92
N HIS A 231 -3.00 5.24 -10.13
CA HIS A 231 -4.32 4.72 -9.77
C HIS A 231 -5.34 5.22 -10.79
N LYS A 232 -6.19 4.32 -11.29
CA LYS A 232 -7.31 4.65 -12.17
C LYS A 232 -8.63 4.22 -11.50
N GLY A 233 -9.60 5.13 -11.50
CA GLY A 233 -10.93 4.89 -10.96
C GLY A 233 -11.31 5.78 -9.80
N PRO A 234 -12.40 5.44 -9.09
CA PRO A 234 -12.91 6.24 -7.97
C PRO A 234 -11.99 6.18 -6.76
N LEU A 235 -11.89 7.29 -6.02
CA LEU A 235 -11.05 7.35 -4.80
C LEU A 235 -11.46 6.35 -3.71
N SER A 236 -12.71 5.88 -3.70
CA SER A 236 -13.15 4.81 -2.79
C SER A 236 -12.36 3.50 -2.97
N GLU A 237 -11.70 3.32 -4.12
CA GLU A 237 -10.90 2.14 -4.46
C GLU A 237 -9.40 2.32 -4.18
N ILE A 238 -8.96 3.52 -3.78
CA ILE A 238 -7.53 3.84 -3.62
C ILE A 238 -6.83 2.95 -2.60
N ILE A 239 -7.55 2.54 -1.55
CA ILE A 239 -7.00 1.66 -0.52
C ILE A 239 -6.47 0.34 -1.11
N LYS A 240 -7.11 -0.19 -2.15
CA LYS A 240 -6.66 -1.40 -2.84
C LYS A 240 -5.33 -1.18 -3.57
N THR A 241 -5.11 0.03 -4.09
CA THR A 241 -3.82 0.42 -4.68
C THR A 241 -2.72 0.44 -3.62
N TYR A 242 -2.99 1.03 -2.46
CA TYR A 242 -2.05 1.01 -1.33
C TYR A 242 -1.81 -0.41 -0.78
N GLU A 243 -2.84 -1.25 -0.74
CA GLU A 243 -2.67 -2.67 -0.37
C GLU A 243 -1.73 -3.42 -1.32
N TYR A 244 -1.78 -3.11 -2.62
CA TYR A 244 -0.81 -3.64 -3.59
C TYR A 244 0.58 -3.07 -3.35
N ILE A 245 0.72 -1.75 -3.22
CA ILE A 245 2.01 -1.08 -3.05
C ILE A 245 2.73 -1.62 -1.81
N TRP A 246 2.06 -1.60 -0.66
CA TRP A 246 2.68 -1.97 0.62
C TRP A 246 2.71 -3.47 0.89
N GLY A 247 1.71 -4.21 0.44
CA GLY A 247 1.61 -5.67 0.65
C GLY A 247 2.28 -6.52 -0.44
N THR A 248 2.62 -5.94 -1.58
CA THR A 248 3.22 -6.69 -2.69
C THR A 248 4.47 -6.03 -3.22
N TRP A 249 4.37 -4.84 -3.79
CA TRP A 249 5.49 -4.20 -4.46
C TRP A 249 6.65 -3.89 -3.49
N SER A 250 6.37 -3.29 -2.34
CA SER A 250 7.41 -2.95 -1.34
C SER A 250 8.25 -4.15 -0.87
N LEU A 251 7.67 -5.36 -0.95
CA LEU A 251 8.32 -6.61 -0.57
C LEU A 251 9.07 -7.30 -1.72
N LEU A 252 8.89 -6.82 -2.95
CA LEU A 252 9.49 -7.40 -4.16
C LEU A 252 10.53 -6.50 -4.79
N THR A 253 10.38 -5.18 -4.60
CA THR A 253 11.26 -4.20 -5.20
C THR A 253 12.70 -4.34 -4.70
N LYS A 254 13.65 -4.00 -5.56
CA LYS A 254 15.06 -3.83 -5.21
C LYS A 254 15.37 -2.42 -4.71
N GLU A 255 14.43 -1.50 -4.91
CA GLU A 255 14.57 -0.13 -4.44
C GLU A 255 14.53 -0.08 -2.91
N ILE A 256 15.28 0.82 -2.34
CA ILE A 256 15.30 1.05 -0.89
C ILE A 256 14.30 2.17 -0.60
N LEU A 257 13.28 1.86 0.20
CA LEU A 257 12.32 2.88 0.66
C LEU A 257 13.05 3.97 1.45
N ASP A 258 12.55 5.20 1.32
CA ASP A 258 13.05 6.38 2.03
C ASP A 258 12.02 6.83 3.09
N ASP A 259 12.49 7.56 4.10
CA ASP A 259 11.66 8.06 5.20
C ASP A 259 10.92 9.37 4.88
N ARG A 260 11.09 9.93 3.66
CA ARG A 260 10.30 11.07 3.18
C ARG A 260 8.82 10.70 3.10
N ALA A 261 7.94 11.70 3.20
CA ALA A 261 6.51 11.50 3.03
C ALA A 261 6.19 10.98 1.62
N ASP A 262 5.30 10.00 1.53
CA ASP A 262 4.61 9.65 0.30
C ASP A 262 3.47 10.65 0.04
N PHE A 263 3.10 10.79 -1.21
CA PHE A 263 2.06 11.74 -1.59
C PHE A 263 1.30 11.32 -2.82
N GLU A 264 0.11 11.85 -2.93
CA GLU A 264 -0.80 11.74 -4.06
C GLU A 264 -0.75 13.01 -4.89
N LEU A 265 -0.68 12.87 -6.22
CA LEU A 265 -0.75 13.97 -7.17
C LEU A 265 -2.04 13.91 -7.97
N TYR A 266 -2.80 14.98 -7.90
CA TYR A 266 -4.03 15.21 -8.64
C TYR A 266 -3.78 16.30 -9.69
N ASP A 267 -3.88 15.95 -10.96
CA ASP A 267 -3.74 16.84 -12.10
C ASP A 267 -5.01 16.83 -12.98
N ASP A 268 -4.90 17.28 -14.22
CA ASP A 268 -6.01 17.37 -15.19
C ASP A 268 -6.61 16.00 -15.57
N ARG A 269 -5.94 14.88 -15.26
CA ARG A 269 -6.46 13.52 -15.43
C ARG A 269 -7.47 13.13 -14.33
N PHE A 270 -7.50 13.88 -13.24
CA PHE A 270 -8.43 13.64 -12.15
C PHE A 270 -9.80 14.27 -12.45
N LEU A 271 -10.74 13.46 -12.91
CA LEU A 271 -12.09 13.87 -13.36
C LEU A 271 -13.13 13.89 -12.23
N GLY A 272 -12.69 13.70 -10.99
CA GLY A 272 -13.55 13.69 -9.80
C GLY A 272 -13.51 12.36 -9.05
N LYS A 273 -13.85 12.42 -7.77
CA LYS A 273 -13.66 11.32 -6.79
C LYS A 273 -14.46 10.05 -7.08
N ASP A 274 -15.60 10.16 -7.76
CA ASP A 274 -16.50 9.04 -8.06
C ASP A 274 -16.40 8.60 -9.54
N ASN A 275 -15.48 9.19 -10.31
CA ASN A 275 -15.36 8.92 -11.73
C ASN A 275 -14.42 7.73 -12.00
N TYR A 276 -14.89 6.75 -12.74
CA TYR A 276 -14.13 5.53 -13.09
C TYR A 276 -12.98 5.78 -14.07
N GLU A 277 -12.97 6.90 -14.78
CA GLU A 277 -11.89 7.29 -15.69
C GLU A 277 -10.90 8.29 -15.03
N SER A 278 -11.11 8.65 -13.76
CA SER A 278 -10.14 9.45 -13.01
C SER A 278 -8.82 8.73 -12.91
N GLU A 279 -7.73 9.47 -13.07
CA GLU A 279 -6.38 8.99 -12.81
C GLU A 279 -5.68 9.94 -11.84
N MET A 280 -4.87 9.38 -10.96
CA MET A 280 -3.99 10.11 -10.07
C MET A 280 -2.72 9.30 -9.84
N ASP A 281 -1.63 9.99 -9.53
CA ASP A 281 -0.35 9.33 -9.28
C ASP A 281 -0.01 9.30 -7.78
N ILE A 282 0.45 8.15 -7.31
CA ILE A 282 0.93 7.92 -5.94
C ILE A 282 2.45 7.83 -6.01
N TYR A 283 3.11 8.69 -5.27
CA TYR A 283 4.58 8.83 -5.22
C TYR A 283 5.11 8.20 -3.94
N ILE A 284 5.86 7.12 -4.06
CA ILE A 284 6.52 6.43 -2.94
C ILE A 284 8.00 6.78 -2.97
N PRO A 285 8.55 7.42 -1.92
CA PRO A 285 9.93 7.85 -1.89
C PRO A 285 10.89 6.66 -1.80
N ILE A 286 11.97 6.72 -2.58
CA ILE A 286 13.03 5.71 -2.64
C ILE A 286 14.41 6.40 -2.66
N LYS A 287 15.46 5.66 -2.23
CA LYS A 287 16.85 6.17 -2.17
C LYS A 287 17.56 6.11 -3.50
#